data_fa6baa23b30a9edfaeb4946205fecda9
#
_entry.id   fa6baa23b30a9edfaeb4946205fecda9
#
_cell.length_a   1.000
_cell.length_b   1.000
_cell.length_c   1.000
_cell.angle_alpha   90.00
_cell.angle_beta   90.00
_cell.angle_gamma   90.00
#
_symmetry.space_group_name_H-M   'P 1'
#
loop_
_entity.id
_entity.type
_entity.pdbx_description
1 polymer ?
#
loop_
_entity_poly.entity_id
_entity_poly.type
_entity_poly.pdbx_seq_one_letter_code
_entity_poly.pdbx_strand_id
1 'polypeptide(L)'
;MKDINECIQQYLSAWHSRNDDNEYVSAGITGLSATEILQMFEHPALRLPEHKHAGVSLMVDLMAENDSMYFDAIYGAMYGREDIRGWLIPMMKEIDFIEFTPTQPSAVFTRASDTWTLDEWQMFAVFGDDRIPLPKGVSVRRYVDGFITQACDVYDTASMRQPGPDGSVADIPGVPVVNWVRDHSVPDHRIGMTDVSKLCTQFHPTESVYIDPVHGEFHGRDAIAAWLSTHLAGMQNVVREAVGPALTNGATSVQEWQHILVQPNGERTFLTRGTSVQRTDGQFITYAADYYDAASLPSA
;
A
#
# COMPACT_ATOMS: atom_id res chain seq x y z
N MET A 1 0.74 -3.54 28.27
CA MET A 1 0.12 -2.68 27.24
C MET A 1 0.17 -1.26 27.75
N LYS A 2 0.78 -0.36 26.98
CA LYS A 2 0.86 1.06 27.35
C LYS A 2 -0.53 1.70 27.18
N ASP A 3 -0.81 2.75 27.94
CA ASP A 3 -2.00 3.57 27.71
C ASP A 3 -1.80 4.40 26.45
N ILE A 4 -2.55 4.08 25.41
CA ILE A 4 -2.44 4.74 24.10
C ILE A 4 -2.83 6.22 24.20
N ASN A 5 -3.80 6.59 25.04
CA ASN A 5 -4.16 7.99 25.23
C ASN A 5 -2.99 8.77 25.83
N GLU A 6 -2.28 8.19 26.80
CA GLU A 6 -1.10 8.81 27.39
C GLU A 6 0.03 8.93 26.37
N CYS A 7 0.28 7.87 25.57
CA CYS A 7 1.27 7.91 24.49
C CYS A 7 0.96 9.00 23.46
N ILE A 8 -0.29 9.13 23.05
CA ILE A 8 -0.71 10.18 22.11
C ILE A 8 -0.56 11.57 22.69
N GLN A 9 -0.94 11.78 23.94
CA GLN A 9 -0.78 13.11 24.60
C GLN A 9 0.69 13.49 24.73
N GLN A 10 1.55 12.56 25.10
CA GLN A 10 2.99 12.77 25.16
C GLN A 10 3.54 13.10 23.76
N TYR A 11 3.13 12.35 22.74
CA TYR A 11 3.55 12.57 21.36
C TYR A 11 3.13 13.95 20.86
N LEU A 12 1.86 14.32 20.99
CA LEU A 12 1.35 15.60 20.53
C LEU A 12 1.98 16.77 21.28
N SER A 13 2.23 16.64 22.59
CA SER A 13 2.96 17.65 23.37
C SER A 13 4.37 17.87 22.84
N ALA A 14 5.10 16.79 22.55
CA ALA A 14 6.42 16.87 21.96
C ALA A 14 6.39 17.43 20.54
N TRP A 15 5.40 17.03 19.73
CA TRP A 15 5.22 17.51 18.36
C TRP A 15 4.95 19.02 18.32
N HIS A 16 4.07 19.55 19.17
CA HIS A 16 3.80 20.99 19.27
C HIS A 16 4.97 21.81 19.82
N SER A 17 5.83 21.20 20.65
CA SER A 17 7.01 21.90 21.19
C SER A 17 8.18 21.99 20.19
N ARG A 18 8.08 21.32 19.06
CA ARG A 18 9.06 21.41 17.96
C ARG A 18 8.97 22.82 17.37
N ASN A 19 10.04 23.58 17.49
CA ASN A 19 10.11 24.88 16.85
C ASN A 19 9.98 24.74 15.33
N ASP A 20 9.42 25.76 14.68
CA ASP A 20 9.27 25.86 13.21
C ASP A 20 10.59 25.71 12.43
N ASP A 21 11.72 25.65 13.12
CA ASP A 21 13.09 25.59 12.57
C ASP A 21 13.56 24.19 12.12
N ASN A 22 12.66 23.22 11.93
CA ASN A 22 12.98 21.87 11.44
C ASN A 22 13.89 21.00 12.35
N GLU A 23 14.18 21.37 13.57
CA GLU A 23 14.85 20.44 14.47
C GLU A 23 13.91 19.31 14.89
N TYR A 24 14.18 18.15 14.34
CA TYR A 24 13.48 16.93 14.67
C TYR A 24 13.86 16.48 16.09
N VAL A 25 12.90 16.53 16.99
CA VAL A 25 13.02 15.91 18.30
C VAL A 25 12.19 14.63 18.29
N SER A 26 12.85 13.48 18.39
CA SER A 26 12.15 12.22 18.59
C SER A 26 11.27 12.33 19.83
N ALA A 27 10.01 12.01 19.71
CA ALA A 27 9.05 12.05 20.82
C ALA A 27 9.31 10.95 21.88
N GLY A 28 10.41 10.19 21.74
CA GLY A 28 10.79 9.14 22.70
C GLY A 28 9.82 7.97 22.80
N ILE A 29 8.94 7.81 21.80
CA ILE A 29 7.99 6.70 21.76
C ILE A 29 8.74 5.47 21.28
N THR A 30 9.17 4.65 22.22
CA THR A 30 9.88 3.41 21.94
C THR A 30 9.19 2.23 22.64
N GLY A 31 9.38 1.01 22.10
CA GLY A 31 8.91 -0.23 22.72
C GLY A 31 7.39 -0.41 22.67
N LEU A 32 6.74 0.14 21.65
CA LEU A 32 5.35 -0.18 21.30
C LEU A 32 5.30 -1.46 20.45
N SER A 33 4.26 -2.27 20.67
CA SER A 33 3.91 -3.34 19.74
C SER A 33 3.28 -2.77 18.47
N ALA A 34 3.28 -3.54 17.38
CA ALA A 34 2.62 -3.12 16.12
C ALA A 34 1.13 -2.80 16.32
N THR A 35 0.43 -3.52 17.20
CA THR A 35 -0.96 -3.25 17.54
C THR A 35 -1.11 -1.90 18.25
N GLU A 36 -0.23 -1.57 19.18
CA GLU A 36 -0.24 -0.27 19.87
C GLU A 36 0.11 0.88 18.91
N ILE A 37 1.06 0.67 17.99
CA ILE A 37 1.37 1.63 16.92
C ILE A 37 0.14 1.87 16.03
N LEU A 38 -0.54 0.81 15.59
CA LEU A 38 -1.75 0.92 14.79
C LEU A 38 -2.84 1.71 15.52
N GLN A 39 -3.06 1.40 16.80
CA GLN A 39 -4.01 2.15 17.64
C GLN A 39 -3.64 3.63 17.76
N MET A 40 -2.34 3.99 17.79
CA MET A 40 -1.93 5.38 17.74
C MET A 40 -2.31 6.03 16.41
N PHE A 41 -2.02 5.40 15.26
CA PHE A 41 -2.39 5.95 13.94
C PHE A 41 -3.90 6.13 13.77
N GLU A 42 -4.68 5.24 14.33
CA GLU A 42 -6.15 5.32 14.29
C GLU A 42 -6.75 6.28 15.33
N HIS A 43 -5.93 6.83 16.22
CA HIS A 43 -6.42 7.65 17.32
C HIS A 43 -7.07 8.95 16.82
N PRO A 44 -8.30 9.28 17.28
CA PRO A 44 -9.04 10.45 16.79
C PRO A 44 -8.29 11.77 16.91
N ALA A 45 -7.44 11.93 17.94
CA ALA A 45 -6.67 13.15 18.13
C ALA A 45 -5.68 13.44 16.98
N LEU A 46 -5.14 12.42 16.31
CA LEU A 46 -4.26 12.61 15.14
C LEU A 46 -5.03 13.00 13.88
N ARG A 47 -6.36 12.92 13.89
CA ARG A 47 -7.23 13.29 12.78
C ARG A 47 -7.79 14.71 12.90
N LEU A 48 -7.48 15.41 13.99
CA LEU A 48 -7.88 16.81 14.16
C LEU A 48 -7.11 17.68 13.16
N PRO A 49 -7.72 18.75 12.60
CA PRO A 49 -7.07 19.63 11.63
C PRO A 49 -5.73 20.19 12.12
N GLU A 50 -5.65 20.58 13.38
CA GLU A 50 -4.44 21.09 14.01
C GLU A 50 -3.32 20.04 14.18
N HIS A 51 -3.65 18.75 14.02
CA HIS A 51 -2.71 17.63 14.13
C HIS A 51 -2.47 16.90 12.80
N LYS A 52 -2.95 17.45 11.70
CA LYS A 52 -2.96 16.80 10.37
C LYS A 52 -1.62 16.18 9.98
N HIS A 53 -0.51 16.86 10.28
CA HIS A 53 0.83 16.36 9.97
C HIS A 53 1.48 15.54 11.10
N ALA A 54 0.84 15.48 12.27
CA ALA A 54 1.38 14.74 13.41
C ALA A 54 1.43 13.22 13.14
N GLY A 55 0.43 12.67 12.46
CA GLY A 55 0.41 11.26 12.07
C GLY A 55 1.56 10.87 11.14
N VAL A 56 1.86 11.73 10.17
CA VAL A 56 2.99 11.52 9.23
C VAL A 56 4.32 11.60 9.99
N SER A 57 4.48 12.59 10.84
CA SER A 57 5.67 12.72 11.69
C SER A 57 5.84 11.50 12.60
N LEU A 58 4.74 11.00 13.18
CA LEU A 58 4.75 9.79 14.01
C LEU A 58 5.24 8.59 13.22
N MET A 59 4.77 8.41 11.97
CA MET A 59 5.20 7.31 11.12
C MET A 59 6.71 7.37 10.86
N VAL A 60 7.25 8.55 10.55
CA VAL A 60 8.70 8.74 10.35
C VAL A 60 9.48 8.44 11.63
N ASP A 61 8.98 8.88 12.79
CA ASP A 61 9.60 8.64 14.09
C ASP A 61 9.72 7.16 14.44
N LEU A 62 8.75 6.37 13.99
CA LEU A 62 8.70 4.92 14.19
C LEU A 62 9.48 4.14 13.13
N MET A 63 9.99 4.77 12.05
CA MET A 63 10.88 4.09 11.12
C MET A 63 12.18 3.68 11.80
N ALA A 64 12.70 2.51 11.47
CA ALA A 64 14.04 2.09 11.88
C ALA A 64 15.08 3.05 11.30
N GLU A 65 16.13 3.37 12.08
CA GLU A 65 17.06 4.44 11.73
C GLU A 65 17.76 4.22 10.39
N ASN A 66 18.36 3.04 10.20
CA ASN A 66 19.15 2.71 9.00
C ASN A 66 18.49 1.63 8.13
N ASP A 67 17.75 0.70 8.74
CA ASP A 67 17.21 -0.50 8.08
C ASP A 67 15.72 -0.33 7.72
N SER A 68 15.29 0.90 7.46
CA SER A 68 13.93 1.17 7.01
C SER A 68 13.86 1.45 5.51
N MET A 69 12.73 1.06 4.93
CA MET A 69 12.37 1.35 3.54
C MET A 69 10.94 1.86 3.48
N TYR A 70 10.72 2.92 2.73
CA TYR A 70 9.40 3.39 2.33
C TYR A 70 9.27 3.33 0.82
N PHE A 71 8.21 2.70 0.33
CA PHE A 71 7.86 2.70 -1.08
C PHE A 71 6.57 3.47 -1.31
N ASP A 72 6.60 4.36 -2.29
CA ASP A 72 5.44 5.05 -2.81
C ASP A 72 5.28 4.79 -4.31
N ALA A 73 4.06 4.60 -4.80
CA ALA A 73 3.80 4.26 -6.20
C ALA A 73 4.25 5.34 -7.19
N ILE A 74 4.30 6.61 -6.76
CA ILE A 74 4.77 7.74 -7.59
C ILE A 74 6.29 7.93 -7.48
N TYR A 75 6.81 7.91 -6.24
CA TYR A 75 8.17 8.37 -5.96
C TYR A 75 9.19 7.24 -5.84
N GLY A 76 8.74 5.98 -5.82
CA GLY A 76 9.62 4.83 -5.69
C GLY A 76 10.03 4.55 -4.24
N ALA A 77 11.24 4.02 -4.03
CA ALA A 77 11.70 3.63 -2.71
C ALA A 77 12.71 4.61 -2.13
N MET A 78 12.54 4.92 -0.84
CA MET A 78 13.46 5.68 -0.02
C MET A 78 13.97 4.79 1.11
N TYR A 79 15.23 4.96 1.52
CA TYR A 79 15.90 4.09 2.47
C TYR A 79 16.48 4.89 3.64
N GLY A 80 16.24 4.40 4.86
CA GLY A 80 16.64 5.05 6.09
C GLY A 80 15.68 6.17 6.53
N ARG A 81 15.57 6.33 7.85
CA ARG A 81 14.62 7.29 8.45
C ARG A 81 14.82 8.72 7.95
N GLU A 82 16.06 9.16 7.79
CA GLU A 82 16.37 10.54 7.42
C GLU A 82 15.98 10.86 5.98
N ASP A 83 16.26 9.95 5.03
CA ASP A 83 15.85 10.13 3.62
C ASP A 83 14.32 10.11 3.50
N ILE A 84 13.66 9.18 4.22
CA ILE A 84 12.20 9.10 4.27
C ILE A 84 11.62 10.40 4.84
N ARG A 85 12.20 10.94 5.92
CA ARG A 85 11.79 12.20 6.53
C ARG A 85 11.94 13.37 5.57
N GLY A 86 13.11 13.47 4.95
CA GLY A 86 13.46 14.58 4.04
C GLY A 86 12.55 14.65 2.83
N TRP A 87 11.95 13.52 2.44
CA TRP A 87 11.00 13.44 1.35
C TRP A 87 9.53 13.55 1.84
N LEU A 88 9.13 12.71 2.80
CA LEU A 88 7.71 12.52 3.15
C LEU A 88 7.09 13.76 3.82
N ILE A 89 7.82 14.39 4.74
CA ILE A 89 7.27 15.54 5.48
C ILE A 89 7.04 16.77 4.56
N PRO A 90 7.99 17.19 3.71
CA PRO A 90 7.73 18.26 2.75
C PRO A 90 6.60 17.90 1.75
N MET A 91 6.62 16.69 1.21
CA MET A 91 5.61 16.22 0.26
C MET A 91 4.21 16.30 0.86
N MET A 92 4.01 15.80 2.08
CA MET A 92 2.70 15.85 2.76
C MET A 92 2.23 17.27 3.07
N LYS A 93 3.15 18.24 3.23
CA LYS A 93 2.79 19.66 3.35
C LYS A 93 2.33 20.24 2.01
N GLU A 94 2.96 19.83 0.90
CA GLU A 94 2.57 20.27 -0.44
C GLU A 94 1.20 19.73 -0.86
N ILE A 95 0.87 18.50 -0.46
CA ILE A 95 -0.44 17.86 -0.74
C ILE A 95 -1.41 17.99 0.46
N ASP A 96 -1.36 19.11 1.18
CA ASP A 96 -2.19 19.34 2.39
C ASP A 96 -3.70 19.22 2.14
N PHE A 97 -4.15 19.37 0.90
CA PHE A 97 -5.52 19.17 0.46
C PHE A 97 -5.92 17.68 0.29
N ILE A 98 -5.01 16.72 0.50
CA ILE A 98 -5.32 15.29 0.39
C ILE A 98 -5.76 14.74 1.74
N GLU A 99 -6.86 13.99 1.73
CA GLU A 99 -7.34 13.20 2.86
C GLU A 99 -7.33 11.71 2.53
N PHE A 100 -6.99 10.88 3.53
CA PHE A 100 -7.04 9.43 3.46
C PHE A 100 -8.16 8.92 4.37
N THR A 101 -9.09 8.16 3.82
CA THR A 101 -10.19 7.56 4.58
C THR A 101 -10.06 6.03 4.52
N PRO A 102 -9.99 5.33 5.65
CA PRO A 102 -10.01 3.88 5.67
C PRO A 102 -11.26 3.34 4.97
N THR A 103 -11.08 2.34 4.10
CA THR A 103 -12.19 1.67 3.40
C THR A 103 -12.56 0.34 4.05
N GLN A 104 -11.65 -0.23 4.82
CA GLN A 104 -11.79 -1.48 5.53
C GLN A 104 -11.11 -1.39 6.90
N PRO A 105 -11.52 -2.22 7.88
CA PRO A 105 -10.76 -2.35 9.12
C PRO A 105 -9.32 -2.81 8.85
N SER A 106 -8.36 -2.21 9.54
CA SER A 106 -6.95 -2.60 9.46
C SER A 106 -6.76 -4.06 9.90
N ALA A 107 -5.88 -4.77 9.22
CA ALA A 107 -5.56 -6.16 9.55
C ALA A 107 -4.12 -6.28 10.09
N VAL A 108 -3.95 -7.13 11.09
CA VAL A 108 -2.65 -7.44 11.71
C VAL A 108 -2.29 -8.88 11.44
N PHE A 109 -1.04 -9.11 11.07
CA PHE A 109 -0.48 -10.44 10.79
C PHE A 109 0.77 -10.62 11.61
N THR A 110 0.93 -11.80 12.22
CA THR A 110 2.16 -12.17 12.95
C THR A 110 2.82 -13.34 12.25
N ARG A 111 4.09 -13.19 11.91
CA ARG A 111 4.90 -14.24 11.29
C ARG A 111 6.27 -14.28 11.96
N ALA A 112 6.56 -15.39 12.67
CA ALA A 112 7.80 -15.55 13.44
C ALA A 112 8.04 -14.36 14.39
N SER A 113 9.09 -13.58 14.17
CA SER A 113 9.44 -12.39 14.97
C SER A 113 8.81 -11.09 14.44
N ASP A 114 8.20 -11.13 13.26
CA ASP A 114 7.74 -9.94 12.57
C ASP A 114 6.22 -9.76 12.71
N THR A 115 5.79 -8.54 12.82
CA THR A 115 4.37 -8.18 12.72
C THR A 115 4.17 -7.30 11.50
N TRP A 116 3.05 -7.51 10.82
CA TRP A 116 2.68 -6.76 9.64
C TRP A 116 1.31 -6.16 9.82
N THR A 117 1.08 -4.98 9.21
CA THR A 117 -0.25 -4.38 9.12
C THR A 117 -0.63 -4.14 7.67
N LEU A 118 -1.94 -4.16 7.43
CA LEU A 118 -2.57 -3.82 6.17
C LEU A 118 -3.63 -2.77 6.43
N ASP A 119 -3.55 -1.66 5.71
CA ASP A 119 -4.54 -0.58 5.73
C ASP A 119 -5.00 -0.31 4.30
N GLU A 120 -6.30 -0.48 4.03
CA GLU A 120 -6.93 -0.12 2.75
C GLU A 120 -7.61 1.23 2.90
N TRP A 121 -7.36 2.15 1.97
CA TRP A 121 -7.83 3.52 2.04
C TRP A 121 -8.28 4.07 0.69
N GLN A 122 -9.08 5.13 0.75
CA GLN A 122 -9.48 5.98 -0.36
C GLN A 122 -8.88 7.36 -0.16
N MET A 123 -8.17 7.89 -1.15
CA MET A 123 -7.77 9.29 -1.17
C MET A 123 -8.90 10.19 -1.65
N PHE A 124 -8.91 11.43 -1.15
CA PHE A 124 -9.78 12.50 -1.60
C PHE A 124 -8.98 13.80 -1.71
N ALA A 125 -9.19 14.55 -2.78
CA ALA A 125 -8.79 15.96 -2.81
C ALA A 125 -9.93 16.81 -2.20
N VAL A 126 -9.59 17.66 -1.24
CA VAL A 126 -10.54 18.46 -0.48
C VAL A 126 -10.26 19.94 -0.72
N PHE A 127 -11.23 20.67 -1.29
CA PHE A 127 -11.15 22.09 -1.57
C PHE A 127 -12.41 22.79 -1.03
N GLY A 128 -12.29 23.35 0.18
CA GLY A 128 -13.47 23.88 0.89
C GLY A 128 -14.46 22.77 1.23
N ASP A 129 -15.69 22.86 0.71
CA ASP A 129 -16.73 21.83 0.92
C ASP A 129 -16.70 20.71 -0.15
N ASP A 130 -15.91 20.87 -1.20
CA ASP A 130 -15.80 19.89 -2.28
C ASP A 130 -14.83 18.77 -1.88
N ARG A 131 -15.27 17.52 -2.07
CA ARG A 131 -14.50 16.32 -1.78
C ARG A 131 -14.47 15.39 -3.00
N ILE A 132 -13.38 15.45 -3.74
CA ILE A 132 -13.20 14.75 -5.02
C ILE A 132 -12.48 13.42 -4.76
N PRO A 133 -13.07 12.27 -5.14
CA PRO A 133 -12.43 10.99 -4.96
C PRO A 133 -11.20 10.87 -5.88
N LEU A 134 -10.10 10.40 -5.31
CA LEU A 134 -8.85 10.03 -5.95
C LEU A 134 -8.68 8.49 -5.84
N PRO A 135 -7.57 7.91 -6.28
CA PRO A 135 -7.39 6.46 -6.23
C PRO A 135 -7.59 5.85 -4.85
N LYS A 136 -8.09 4.61 -4.85
CA LYS A 136 -8.00 3.70 -3.70
C LYS A 136 -6.58 3.16 -3.64
N GLY A 137 -6.11 2.88 -2.45
CA GLY A 137 -4.80 2.30 -2.24
C GLY A 137 -4.72 1.42 -1.01
N VAL A 138 -3.55 0.87 -0.84
CA VAL A 138 -3.23 -0.01 0.27
C VAL A 138 -1.85 0.34 0.83
N SER A 139 -1.74 0.33 2.16
CA SER A 139 -0.48 0.42 2.88
C SER A 139 -0.18 -0.93 3.52
N VAL A 140 1.00 -1.47 3.27
CA VAL A 140 1.53 -2.65 3.97
C VAL A 140 2.75 -2.22 4.76
N ARG A 141 2.76 -2.49 6.08
CA ARG A 141 3.88 -2.13 6.96
C ARG A 141 4.40 -3.34 7.70
N ARG A 142 5.73 -3.45 7.79
CA ARG A 142 6.43 -4.46 8.56
C ARG A 142 7.04 -3.84 9.81
N TYR A 143 6.85 -4.49 10.94
CA TYR A 143 7.37 -4.07 12.23
C TYR A 143 8.32 -5.12 12.80
N VAL A 144 9.49 -4.69 13.20
CA VAL A 144 10.51 -5.49 13.88
C VAL A 144 10.96 -4.71 15.13
N ASP A 145 10.93 -5.35 16.28
CA ASP A 145 11.34 -4.75 17.55
C ASP A 145 10.69 -3.38 17.87
N GLY A 146 9.45 -3.19 17.45
CA GLY A 146 8.68 -1.96 17.67
C GLY A 146 8.99 -0.82 16.72
N PHE A 147 9.76 -1.07 15.64
CA PHE A 147 10.04 -0.11 14.59
C PHE A 147 9.48 -0.56 13.25
N ILE A 148 9.12 0.40 12.40
CA ILE A 148 8.74 0.15 11.01
C ILE A 148 10.03 -0.05 10.21
N THR A 149 10.22 -1.26 9.68
CA THR A 149 11.36 -1.58 8.80
C THR A 149 10.98 -1.53 7.33
N GLN A 150 9.68 -1.65 7.04
CA GLN A 150 9.15 -1.51 5.68
C GLN A 150 7.79 -0.85 5.72
N ALA A 151 7.57 0.11 4.87
CA ALA A 151 6.26 0.65 4.54
C ALA A 151 6.12 0.69 3.01
N CYS A 152 4.96 0.28 2.50
CA CYS A 152 4.71 0.21 1.08
C CYS A 152 3.29 0.74 0.82
N ASP A 153 3.19 1.86 0.10
CA ASP A 153 1.93 2.42 -0.36
C ASP A 153 1.77 2.14 -1.86
N VAL A 154 0.71 1.43 -2.20
CA VAL A 154 0.42 1.00 -3.57
C VAL A 154 -0.96 1.49 -3.98
N TYR A 155 -1.01 2.22 -5.08
CA TYR A 155 -2.22 2.77 -5.67
C TYR A 155 -2.02 3.08 -7.16
N ASP A 156 -3.12 3.26 -7.91
CA ASP A 156 -3.05 3.64 -9.32
C ASP A 156 -2.82 5.14 -9.46
N THR A 157 -1.72 5.53 -10.08
CA THR A 157 -1.37 6.94 -10.29
C THR A 157 -1.96 7.52 -11.58
N ALA A 158 -2.55 6.70 -12.45
CA ALA A 158 -3.02 7.13 -13.77
C ALA A 158 -4.00 8.32 -13.71
N SER A 159 -4.91 8.30 -12.72
CA SER A 159 -5.89 9.38 -12.54
C SER A 159 -5.29 10.67 -11.94
N MET A 160 -4.10 10.59 -11.37
CA MET A 160 -3.39 11.75 -10.79
C MET A 160 -2.43 12.37 -11.78
N ARG A 161 -2.09 11.67 -12.85
CA ARG A 161 -1.22 12.16 -13.91
C ARG A 161 -2.05 12.98 -14.88
N GLN A 162 -1.85 14.30 -14.90
CA GLN A 162 -2.49 15.16 -15.91
C GLN A 162 -1.83 14.88 -17.26
N PRO A 163 -2.62 14.57 -18.33
CA PRO A 163 -2.07 14.50 -19.67
C PRO A 163 -1.52 15.86 -20.07
N GLY A 164 -0.31 15.87 -20.65
CA GLY A 164 0.25 17.05 -21.28
C GLY A 164 -0.63 17.55 -22.43
N PRO A 165 -0.35 18.77 -22.98
CA PRO A 165 -1.11 19.34 -24.07
C PRO A 165 -1.14 18.47 -25.33
N ASP A 166 -0.21 17.55 -25.48
CA ASP A 166 -0.05 16.58 -26.57
C ASP A 166 -0.69 15.21 -26.27
N GLY A 167 -1.36 15.07 -25.10
CA GLY A 167 -1.93 13.80 -24.63
C GLY A 167 -0.90 12.83 -24.03
N SER A 168 0.38 13.21 -23.97
CA SER A 168 1.38 12.43 -23.25
C SER A 168 1.16 12.55 -21.75
N VAL A 169 1.26 11.42 -21.06
CA VAL A 169 1.37 11.43 -19.58
C VAL A 169 2.83 11.68 -19.28
N ALA A 170 3.13 12.81 -18.64
CA ALA A 170 4.51 13.11 -18.26
C ALA A 170 5.07 11.99 -17.38
N ASP A 171 6.23 11.46 -17.77
CA ASP A 171 7.03 10.66 -16.85
C ASP A 171 7.27 11.53 -15.60
N ILE A 172 6.97 10.97 -14.43
CA ILE A 172 7.29 11.67 -13.18
C ILE A 172 8.81 11.67 -13.09
N PRO A 173 9.45 12.86 -13.15
CA PRO A 173 10.90 12.92 -13.18
C PRO A 173 11.46 12.26 -11.92
N GLY A 174 12.30 11.25 -12.09
CA GLY A 174 13.13 10.71 -11.02
C GLY A 174 12.60 9.50 -10.28
N VAL A 175 11.53 8.81 -10.75
CA VAL A 175 11.20 7.50 -10.17
C VAL A 175 12.29 6.50 -10.58
N PRO A 176 13.21 6.12 -9.68
CA PRO A 176 14.23 5.14 -10.01
C PRO A 176 13.53 3.78 -10.22
N VAL A 177 14.03 3.03 -11.21
CA VAL A 177 13.69 1.59 -11.30
C VAL A 177 14.22 0.95 -10.04
N VAL A 178 13.32 0.60 -9.14
CA VAL A 178 13.70 0.04 -7.84
C VAL A 178 14.03 -1.42 -8.04
N ASN A 179 15.29 -1.77 -7.86
CA ASN A 179 15.72 -3.15 -7.74
C ASN A 179 15.30 -3.68 -6.38
N TRP A 180 14.10 -4.25 -6.32
CA TRP A 180 13.58 -4.90 -5.12
C TRP A 180 14.45 -6.11 -4.76
N VAL A 181 14.73 -6.26 -3.48
CA VAL A 181 15.28 -7.50 -2.96
C VAL A 181 14.21 -8.56 -3.08
N ARG A 182 14.37 -9.42 -4.09
CA ARG A 182 13.47 -10.55 -4.32
C ARG A 182 13.67 -11.58 -3.21
N ASP A 183 12.57 -12.04 -2.61
CA ASP A 183 12.61 -13.28 -1.82
C ASP A 183 12.65 -14.48 -2.78
N HIS A 184 13.86 -14.94 -3.08
CA HIS A 184 14.10 -16.08 -3.96
C HIS A 184 13.57 -17.42 -3.41
N SER A 185 13.08 -17.45 -2.17
CA SER A 185 12.46 -18.64 -1.60
C SER A 185 11.03 -18.84 -2.08
N VAL A 186 10.42 -17.84 -2.69
CA VAL A 186 9.06 -17.92 -3.24
C VAL A 186 9.14 -18.27 -4.73
N PRO A 187 8.54 -19.39 -5.18
CA PRO A 187 8.54 -19.78 -6.59
C PRO A 187 7.84 -18.74 -7.47
N ASP A 188 8.36 -18.56 -8.69
CA ASP A 188 7.68 -17.76 -9.71
C ASP A 188 6.32 -18.35 -10.03
N HIS A 189 5.27 -17.58 -9.85
CA HIS A 189 3.95 -17.94 -10.31
C HIS A 189 3.71 -17.35 -11.71
N ARG A 190 3.74 -18.19 -12.72
CA ARG A 190 3.17 -17.80 -14.00
C ARG A 190 1.66 -17.77 -13.85
N ILE A 191 1.06 -16.61 -14.09
CA ILE A 191 -0.39 -16.50 -14.14
C ILE A 191 -0.86 -17.25 -15.37
N GLY A 192 -1.32 -18.48 -15.19
CA GLY A 192 -1.82 -19.31 -16.28
C GLY A 192 -3.33 -19.41 -16.29
N MET A 193 -3.94 -19.47 -17.48
CA MET A 193 -5.39 -19.67 -17.68
C MET A 193 -5.93 -20.91 -16.94
N THR A 194 -5.11 -21.94 -16.73
CA THR A 194 -5.47 -23.16 -16.00
C THR A 194 -5.82 -22.92 -14.54
N ASP A 195 -5.34 -21.83 -13.94
CA ASP A 195 -5.58 -21.53 -12.53
C ASP A 195 -6.82 -20.65 -12.32
N VAL A 196 -7.32 -19.98 -13.37
CA VAL A 196 -8.49 -19.09 -13.27
C VAL A 196 -9.74 -19.84 -12.86
N SER A 197 -10.05 -20.96 -13.52
CA SER A 197 -11.24 -21.75 -13.20
C SER A 197 -11.19 -22.29 -11.77
N LYS A 198 -10.02 -22.73 -11.32
CA LYS A 198 -9.80 -23.21 -9.96
C LYS A 198 -9.89 -22.08 -8.95
N LEU A 199 -9.29 -20.93 -9.24
CA LEU A 199 -9.40 -19.74 -8.41
C LEU A 199 -10.86 -19.29 -8.29
N CYS A 200 -11.57 -19.22 -9.41
CA CYS A 200 -12.97 -18.76 -9.43
C CYS A 200 -13.90 -19.65 -8.61
N THR A 201 -13.60 -20.94 -8.44
CA THR A 201 -14.41 -21.81 -7.54
C THR A 201 -14.31 -21.42 -6.08
N GLN A 202 -13.29 -20.68 -5.69
CA GLN A 202 -13.08 -20.21 -4.32
C GLN A 202 -13.92 -18.97 -3.97
N PHE A 203 -14.42 -18.23 -4.96
CA PHE A 203 -15.28 -17.08 -4.74
C PHE A 203 -16.70 -17.49 -4.34
N HIS A 204 -17.31 -16.71 -3.45
CA HIS A 204 -18.73 -16.89 -3.13
C HIS A 204 -19.58 -16.70 -4.41
N PRO A 205 -20.58 -17.53 -4.66
CA PRO A 205 -21.35 -17.49 -5.92
C PRO A 205 -21.95 -16.11 -6.25
N THR A 206 -22.50 -15.43 -5.27
CA THR A 206 -23.27 -14.18 -5.46
C THR A 206 -22.74 -12.98 -4.67
N GLU A 207 -22.10 -13.19 -3.49
CA GLU A 207 -21.74 -12.12 -2.57
C GLU A 207 -20.28 -11.66 -2.70
N SER A 208 -19.48 -12.35 -3.55
CA SER A 208 -18.11 -11.96 -3.77
C SER A 208 -18.00 -10.65 -4.56
N VAL A 209 -17.00 -9.85 -4.16
CA VAL A 209 -16.60 -8.64 -4.87
C VAL A 209 -15.11 -8.76 -5.22
N TYR A 210 -14.77 -8.43 -6.45
CA TYR A 210 -13.38 -8.27 -6.88
C TYR A 210 -13.18 -6.83 -7.35
N ILE A 211 -12.13 -6.18 -6.85
CA ILE A 211 -11.78 -4.80 -7.19
C ILE A 211 -10.47 -4.79 -7.97
N ASP A 212 -10.51 -4.17 -9.14
CA ASP A 212 -9.33 -3.87 -9.95
C ASP A 212 -9.24 -2.34 -10.12
N PRO A 213 -8.07 -1.70 -9.92
CA PRO A 213 -7.96 -0.25 -9.94
C PRO A 213 -8.27 0.37 -11.29
N VAL A 214 -8.10 -0.39 -12.38
CA VAL A 214 -8.29 0.08 -13.76
C VAL A 214 -9.68 -0.26 -14.28
N HIS A 215 -10.15 -1.48 -13.97
CA HIS A 215 -11.36 -2.04 -14.59
C HIS A 215 -12.59 -1.95 -13.68
N GLY A 216 -12.42 -1.52 -12.42
CA GLY A 216 -13.52 -1.31 -11.48
C GLY A 216 -13.90 -2.54 -10.66
N GLU A 217 -15.18 -2.69 -10.35
CA GLU A 217 -15.69 -3.70 -9.43
C GLU A 217 -16.49 -4.78 -10.18
N PHE A 218 -16.24 -6.04 -9.83
CA PHE A 218 -16.93 -7.23 -10.38
C PHE A 218 -17.64 -7.97 -9.26
N HIS A 219 -18.94 -8.19 -9.41
CA HIS A 219 -19.79 -8.78 -8.38
C HIS A 219 -20.24 -10.19 -8.76
N GLY A 220 -20.03 -11.13 -7.85
CA GLY A 220 -20.35 -12.53 -8.02
C GLY A 220 -19.32 -13.30 -8.83
N ARG A 221 -19.25 -14.60 -8.57
CA ARG A 221 -18.27 -15.51 -9.17
C ARG A 221 -18.21 -15.45 -10.70
N ASP A 222 -19.36 -15.41 -11.35
CA ASP A 222 -19.42 -15.51 -12.83
C ASP A 222 -18.86 -14.24 -13.50
N ALA A 223 -19.16 -13.05 -12.96
CA ALA A 223 -18.60 -11.81 -13.46
C ALA A 223 -17.09 -11.73 -13.22
N ILE A 224 -16.63 -12.16 -12.05
CA ILE A 224 -15.21 -12.24 -11.70
C ILE A 224 -14.49 -13.20 -12.65
N ALA A 225 -15.07 -14.38 -12.91
CA ALA A 225 -14.49 -15.39 -13.80
C ALA A 225 -14.38 -14.89 -15.23
N ALA A 226 -15.41 -14.23 -15.75
CA ALA A 226 -15.43 -13.66 -17.08
C ALA A 226 -14.33 -12.59 -17.25
N TRP A 227 -14.22 -11.68 -16.28
CA TRP A 227 -13.19 -10.65 -16.29
C TRP A 227 -11.78 -11.23 -16.19
N LEU A 228 -11.50 -12.08 -15.18
CA LEU A 228 -10.19 -12.71 -15.00
C LEU A 228 -9.74 -13.48 -16.23
N SER A 229 -10.66 -14.22 -16.87
CA SER A 229 -10.34 -14.99 -18.08
C SER A 229 -9.92 -14.07 -19.24
N THR A 230 -10.59 -12.93 -19.40
CA THR A 230 -10.26 -11.96 -20.45
C THR A 230 -8.95 -11.24 -20.14
N HIS A 231 -8.78 -10.77 -18.89
CA HIS A 231 -7.61 -10.04 -18.45
C HIS A 231 -6.34 -10.89 -18.56
N LEU A 232 -6.38 -12.11 -18.05
CA LEU A 232 -5.22 -12.99 -18.06
C LEU A 232 -4.88 -13.53 -19.47
N ALA A 233 -5.85 -13.59 -20.39
CA ALA A 233 -5.57 -13.92 -21.78
C ALA A 233 -4.63 -12.90 -22.45
N GLY A 234 -4.69 -11.63 -22.03
CA GLY A 234 -3.79 -10.58 -22.49
C GLY A 234 -2.39 -10.62 -21.83
N MET A 235 -2.21 -11.37 -20.75
CA MET A 235 -1.00 -11.36 -19.94
C MET A 235 -0.10 -12.60 -20.15
N GLN A 236 -0.14 -13.24 -21.29
CA GLN A 236 0.55 -14.52 -21.53
C GLN A 236 2.07 -14.48 -21.31
N ASN A 237 2.70 -13.32 -21.50
CA ASN A 237 4.14 -13.11 -21.30
C ASN A 237 4.48 -12.42 -19.99
N VAL A 238 3.50 -12.23 -19.12
CA VAL A 238 3.70 -11.58 -17.81
C VAL A 238 3.84 -12.65 -16.74
N VAL A 239 4.86 -12.51 -15.93
CA VAL A 239 5.09 -13.34 -14.73
C VAL A 239 4.78 -12.49 -13.51
N ARG A 240 3.96 -13.00 -12.61
CA ARG A 240 3.76 -12.43 -11.28
C ARG A 240 4.77 -13.07 -10.33
N GLU A 241 5.64 -12.26 -9.76
CA GLU A 241 6.61 -12.67 -8.76
C GLU A 241 6.18 -12.15 -7.39
N ALA A 242 6.21 -13.00 -6.37
CA ALA A 242 6.03 -12.54 -5.00
C ALA A 242 7.25 -11.72 -4.56
N VAL A 243 7.00 -10.56 -3.94
CA VAL A 243 8.05 -9.65 -3.45
C VAL A 243 8.32 -9.85 -1.97
N GLY A 244 7.30 -10.25 -1.23
CA GLY A 244 7.36 -10.52 0.20
C GLY A 244 6.64 -11.81 0.55
N PRO A 245 6.57 -12.15 1.85
CA PRO A 245 5.86 -13.33 2.30
C PRO A 245 4.36 -13.19 2.04
N ALA A 246 3.68 -14.31 1.78
CA ALA A 246 2.24 -14.36 1.91
C ALA A 246 1.85 -14.22 3.38
N LEU A 247 1.00 -13.26 3.70
CA LEU A 247 0.52 -12.99 5.05
C LEU A 247 -0.91 -13.48 5.18
N THR A 248 -1.25 -14.11 6.30
CA THR A 248 -2.64 -14.50 6.59
C THR A 248 -2.90 -14.47 8.09
N ASN A 249 -4.10 -14.05 8.46
CA ASN A 249 -4.62 -14.17 9.83
C ASN A 249 -5.88 -15.06 9.90
N GLY A 250 -6.09 -15.88 8.86
CA GLY A 250 -7.24 -16.79 8.75
C GLY A 250 -8.44 -16.18 8.02
N ALA A 251 -8.75 -14.91 8.24
CA ALA A 251 -9.85 -14.22 7.56
C ALA A 251 -9.38 -13.32 6.40
N THR A 252 -8.18 -12.78 6.52
CA THR A 252 -7.57 -11.91 5.51
C THR A 252 -6.24 -12.49 5.07
N SER A 253 -5.96 -12.45 3.78
CA SER A 253 -4.65 -12.75 3.21
C SER A 253 -4.16 -11.60 2.35
N VAL A 254 -2.85 -11.40 2.34
CA VAL A 254 -2.16 -10.33 1.60
C VAL A 254 -0.93 -10.90 0.94
N GLN A 255 -0.72 -10.53 -0.32
CA GLN A 255 0.50 -10.84 -1.05
C GLN A 255 0.97 -9.62 -1.82
N GLU A 256 2.17 -9.16 -1.52
CA GLU A 256 2.89 -8.20 -2.37
C GLU A 256 3.55 -8.94 -3.54
N TRP A 257 3.47 -8.33 -4.71
CA TRP A 257 3.98 -8.92 -5.95
C TRP A 257 4.50 -7.86 -6.91
N GLN A 258 5.21 -8.33 -7.93
CA GLN A 258 5.58 -7.52 -9.10
C GLN A 258 5.23 -8.27 -10.38
N HIS A 259 4.87 -7.52 -11.42
CA HIS A 259 4.71 -8.04 -12.77
C HIS A 259 5.97 -7.81 -13.58
N ILE A 260 6.42 -8.86 -14.23
CA ILE A 260 7.60 -8.88 -15.11
C ILE A 260 7.16 -9.34 -16.49
N LEU A 261 7.38 -8.52 -17.50
CA LEU A 261 7.26 -8.94 -18.89
C LEU A 261 8.47 -9.79 -19.25
N VAL A 262 8.25 -11.00 -19.75
CA VAL A 262 9.31 -11.90 -20.22
C VAL A 262 9.21 -11.99 -21.74
N GLN A 263 10.19 -11.41 -22.42
CA GLN A 263 10.25 -11.44 -23.87
C GLN A 263 10.66 -12.83 -24.40
N PRO A 264 10.40 -13.15 -25.69
CA PRO A 264 10.81 -14.44 -26.28
C PRO A 264 12.31 -14.74 -26.24
N ASN A 265 13.14 -13.69 -26.21
CA ASN A 265 14.60 -13.79 -26.06
C ASN A 265 15.04 -14.02 -24.61
N GLY A 266 14.10 -14.08 -23.64
CA GLY A 266 14.37 -14.25 -22.22
C GLY A 266 14.65 -12.94 -21.48
N GLU A 267 14.64 -11.80 -22.16
CA GLU A 267 14.76 -10.49 -21.53
C GLU A 267 13.56 -10.23 -20.60
N ARG A 268 13.86 -9.65 -19.42
CA ARG A 268 12.86 -9.42 -18.37
C ARG A 268 12.76 -7.93 -18.11
N THR A 269 11.55 -7.40 -18.23
CA THR A 269 11.27 -5.98 -17.98
C THR A 269 10.26 -5.88 -16.83
N PHE A 270 10.61 -5.10 -15.80
CA PHE A 270 9.68 -4.75 -14.73
C PHE A 270 8.52 -3.91 -15.30
N LEU A 271 7.30 -4.25 -14.92
CA LEU A 271 6.11 -3.51 -15.34
C LEU A 271 5.52 -2.70 -14.18
N THR A 272 5.11 -3.38 -13.12
CA THR A 272 4.48 -2.73 -11.97
C THR A 272 4.64 -3.57 -10.71
N ARG A 273 4.54 -2.92 -9.56
CA ARG A 273 4.38 -3.56 -8.25
C ARG A 273 2.93 -3.47 -7.82
N GLY A 274 2.47 -4.48 -7.11
CA GLY A 274 1.13 -4.51 -6.58
C GLY A 274 1.01 -5.30 -5.29
N THR A 275 -0.18 -5.20 -4.73
CA THR A 275 -0.60 -5.92 -3.53
C THR A 275 -1.99 -6.49 -3.78
N SER A 276 -2.13 -7.81 -3.59
CA SER A 276 -3.43 -8.47 -3.59
C SER A 276 -3.90 -8.67 -2.17
N VAL A 277 -5.16 -8.32 -1.91
CA VAL A 277 -5.85 -8.53 -0.64
C VAL A 277 -7.03 -9.46 -0.89
N GLN A 278 -7.22 -10.46 -0.04
CA GLN A 278 -8.39 -11.32 -0.07
C GLN A 278 -8.97 -11.49 1.32
N ARG A 279 -10.30 -11.52 1.41
CA ARG A 279 -11.03 -11.85 2.64
C ARG A 279 -11.97 -13.02 2.41
N THR A 280 -12.08 -13.88 3.42
CA THR A 280 -12.90 -15.09 3.39
C THR A 280 -13.84 -15.12 4.58
N ASP A 281 -15.02 -15.72 4.36
CA ASP A 281 -15.96 -16.10 5.42
C ASP A 281 -15.62 -17.47 6.06
N GLY A 282 -14.50 -18.07 5.68
CA GLY A 282 -14.04 -19.39 6.11
C GLY A 282 -14.37 -20.50 5.10
N GLN A 283 -15.24 -20.25 4.13
CA GLN A 283 -15.57 -21.19 3.05
C GLN A 283 -15.23 -20.61 1.67
N PHE A 284 -15.57 -19.34 1.46
CA PHE A 284 -15.40 -18.65 0.18
C PHE A 284 -14.66 -17.33 0.34
N ILE A 285 -14.03 -16.90 -0.75
CA ILE A 285 -13.55 -15.53 -0.87
C ILE A 285 -14.78 -14.63 -1.10
N THR A 286 -15.02 -13.71 -0.18
CA THR A 286 -16.11 -12.74 -0.26
C THR A 286 -15.64 -11.38 -0.77
N TYR A 287 -14.36 -11.10 -0.64
CA TYR A 287 -13.73 -9.87 -1.11
C TYR A 287 -12.33 -10.18 -1.65
N ALA A 288 -11.99 -9.61 -2.78
CA ALA A 288 -10.63 -9.56 -3.29
C ALA A 288 -10.38 -8.19 -3.92
N ALA A 289 -9.16 -7.69 -3.78
CA ALA A 289 -8.73 -6.46 -4.42
C ALA A 289 -7.28 -6.59 -4.86
N ASP A 290 -6.97 -6.11 -6.06
CA ASP A 290 -5.61 -5.86 -6.52
C ASP A 290 -5.38 -4.35 -6.48
N TYR A 291 -4.24 -3.94 -5.94
CA TYR A 291 -3.75 -2.57 -5.92
C TYR A 291 -2.44 -2.53 -6.69
N TYR A 292 -2.35 -1.70 -7.71
CA TYR A 292 -1.14 -1.52 -8.52
C TYR A 292 -1.21 -0.22 -9.32
N ASP A 293 -0.06 0.28 -9.75
CA ASP A 293 0.01 1.43 -10.66
C ASP A 293 -0.12 0.97 -12.11
N ALA A 294 -1.28 1.22 -12.71
CA ALA A 294 -1.56 0.88 -14.10
C ALA A 294 -0.83 1.77 -15.10
N ALA A 295 -0.41 2.96 -14.69
CA ALA A 295 0.33 3.86 -15.57
C ALA A 295 1.70 3.29 -15.99
N SER A 296 2.21 2.29 -15.26
CA SER A 296 3.44 1.57 -15.61
C SER A 296 3.21 0.41 -16.58
N LEU A 297 1.95 0.02 -16.83
CA LEU A 297 1.65 -1.06 -17.75
C LEU A 297 1.75 -0.57 -19.20
N PRO A 298 2.24 -1.41 -20.15
CA PRO A 298 2.18 -1.08 -21.55
C PRO A 298 0.74 -0.80 -21.95
N SER A 299 0.50 0.28 -22.68
CA SER A 299 -0.80 0.52 -23.32
C SER A 299 -1.17 -0.66 -24.21
N ALA A 300 -2.36 -1.21 -23.97
CA ALA A 300 -2.90 -2.33 -24.74
C ALA A 300 -3.10 -1.99 -26.23
#